data_2ff5496ec678cd746e775fc188193284
#
_entry.id   2ff5496ec678cd746e775fc188193284
#
_cell.length_a   1.000
_cell.length_b   1.000
_cell.length_c   1.000
_cell.angle_alpha   90.00
_cell.angle_beta   90.00
_cell.angle_gamma   90.00
#
_symmetry.space_group_name_H-M   'P 1'
#
loop_
_entity.id
_entity.type
_entity.pdbx_description
1 polymer ?
#
loop_
_entity_poly.entity_id
_entity_poly.type
_entity_poly.pdbx_seq_one_letter_code
_entity_poly.pdbx_strand_id
1 'polypeptide(L)'
;WNSIGGMYSYAGQQGWGEMYASAKYMDLLNEQGRNDWRPDKKKIVDARANFISPSYITDSDGKYVEVFRFIKNVYNKNNIHTGYTYVQLPISKRGNTVTCKEGETNYTLSLINSSEEKYSINYSDGQTYSGVIDYEIELSSGQPKFYILKCSNEGTASGEAESQLHSPVISRLGEVYLNRAEAYAKKGDYSHAQADLNIIRERSLPGRGYNDLNASNAKVRIEKERQLELAYQAERSYDVFRNCETLTRKYPGVHDAMLEIPATDYRVIYFIPQSAINSYPGTLTQNPTSN
;
A
#
# COMPACT_ATOMS: atom_id res chain seq x y z
N TRP A 1 -5.47 -18.49 14.57
CA TRP A 1 -6.08 -17.19 14.85
C TRP A 1 -5.28 -16.02 14.26
N ASN A 2 -3.98 -16.15 14.06
CA ASN A 2 -3.09 -15.08 13.56
C ASN A 2 -2.71 -15.29 12.08
N SER A 3 -3.67 -15.60 11.22
CA SER A 3 -3.42 -15.70 9.80
C SER A 3 -3.35 -14.30 9.16
N ILE A 4 -2.53 -14.14 8.13
CA ILE A 4 -2.47 -12.92 7.32
C ILE A 4 -3.87 -12.56 6.81
N GLY A 5 -4.66 -13.55 6.38
CA GLY A 5 -6.03 -13.34 5.95
C GLY A 5 -6.94 -12.77 7.03
N GLY A 6 -6.78 -13.22 8.29
CA GLY A 6 -7.53 -12.68 9.43
C GLY A 6 -7.24 -11.21 9.73
N MET A 7 -6.01 -10.77 9.54
CA MET A 7 -5.63 -9.35 9.75
C MET A 7 -6.19 -8.42 8.65
N TYR A 8 -6.40 -8.94 7.45
CA TYR A 8 -6.82 -8.15 6.28
C TYR A 8 -8.33 -8.14 6.05
N SER A 9 -9.07 -9.12 6.60
CA SER A 9 -10.49 -9.29 6.32
C SER A 9 -11.38 -8.23 6.97
N TYR A 10 -12.58 -8.04 6.43
CA TYR A 10 -13.64 -7.29 7.07
C TYR A 10 -13.98 -7.83 8.45
N ALA A 11 -14.39 -6.96 9.35
CA ALA A 11 -14.96 -7.37 10.64
C ALA A 11 -16.18 -8.30 10.50
N GLY A 12 -16.97 -8.17 9.43
CA GLY A 12 -18.14 -9.05 9.14
C GLY A 12 -17.77 -10.44 8.63
N GLN A 13 -16.49 -10.71 8.33
CA GLN A 13 -16.01 -12.00 7.81
C GLN A 13 -15.09 -12.73 8.79
N GLN A 14 -15.34 -12.58 10.07
CA GLN A 14 -14.54 -13.19 11.16
C GLN A 14 -13.04 -12.80 11.13
N GLY A 15 -12.69 -11.73 10.45
CA GLY A 15 -11.36 -11.14 10.48
C GLY A 15 -11.29 -9.92 11.41
N TRP A 16 -10.09 -9.50 11.75
CA TRP A 16 -9.90 -8.32 12.60
C TRP A 16 -9.98 -7.00 11.81
N GLY A 17 -9.68 -7.04 10.50
CA GLY A 17 -9.74 -5.86 9.64
C GLY A 17 -8.90 -4.68 10.15
N GLU A 18 -7.74 -4.96 10.76
CA GLU A 18 -6.90 -3.95 11.40
C GLU A 18 -5.83 -3.38 10.48
N MET A 19 -5.56 -4.05 9.36
CA MET A 19 -4.54 -3.64 8.41
C MET A 19 -5.17 -3.20 7.10
N TYR A 20 -4.79 -2.01 6.65
CA TYR A 20 -5.28 -1.39 5.43
C TYR A 20 -4.13 -1.11 4.46
N ALA A 21 -4.45 -0.95 3.18
CA ALA A 21 -3.47 -0.51 2.20
C ALA A 21 -2.91 0.86 2.56
N SER A 22 -1.57 0.96 2.64
CA SER A 22 -0.91 2.21 3.02
C SER A 22 -0.97 3.25 1.92
N ALA A 23 -0.88 4.54 2.28
CA ALA A 23 -0.79 5.64 1.33
C ALA A 23 0.36 5.45 0.33
N LYS A 24 1.51 4.94 0.77
CA LYS A 24 2.65 4.65 -0.12
C LYS A 24 2.31 3.62 -1.18
N TYR A 25 1.58 2.55 -0.80
CA TYR A 25 1.16 1.53 -1.76
C TYR A 25 0.12 2.10 -2.73
N MET A 26 -0.82 2.90 -2.25
CA MET A 26 -1.84 3.53 -3.09
C MET A 26 -1.22 4.53 -4.08
N ASP A 27 -0.21 5.31 -3.68
CA ASP A 27 0.55 6.19 -4.57
C ASP A 27 1.24 5.39 -5.67
N LEU A 28 1.91 4.29 -5.31
CA LEU A 28 2.62 3.42 -6.25
C LEU A 28 1.66 2.76 -7.24
N LEU A 29 0.50 2.30 -6.76
CA LEU A 29 -0.54 1.67 -7.55
C LEU A 29 -1.18 2.64 -8.56
N ASN A 30 -1.28 3.93 -8.20
CA ASN A 30 -1.88 4.97 -9.02
C ASN A 30 -0.86 5.74 -9.89
N GLU A 31 0.41 5.36 -9.90
CA GLU A 31 1.46 6.08 -10.63
C GLU A 31 1.20 6.15 -12.15
N GLN A 32 0.58 5.12 -12.72
CA GLN A 32 0.27 5.04 -14.15
C GLN A 32 -1.11 5.57 -14.51
N GLY A 33 -1.82 6.12 -13.56
CA GLY A 33 -3.17 6.66 -13.65
C GLY A 33 -4.01 6.23 -12.45
N ARG A 34 -5.01 7.03 -12.15
CA ARG A 34 -5.90 6.77 -11.02
C ARG A 34 -6.70 5.48 -11.22
N ASN A 35 -6.63 4.59 -10.24
CA ASN A 35 -7.63 3.54 -10.07
C ASN A 35 -8.85 4.10 -9.35
N ASP A 36 -10.02 3.87 -9.88
CA ASP A 36 -11.30 4.31 -9.33
C ASP A 36 -12.16 3.09 -9.02
N TRP A 37 -12.50 2.92 -7.75
CA TRP A 37 -13.28 1.78 -7.26
C TRP A 37 -14.76 2.12 -7.10
N ARG A 38 -15.20 3.37 -7.34
CA ARG A 38 -16.60 3.77 -7.19
C ARG A 38 -17.49 2.87 -8.04
N PRO A 39 -18.57 2.29 -7.51
CA PRO A 39 -19.36 1.28 -8.22
C PRO A 39 -19.93 1.75 -9.56
N ASP A 40 -20.32 3.02 -9.65
CA ASP A 40 -20.89 3.66 -10.85
C ASP A 40 -19.84 4.24 -11.82
N LYS A 41 -18.60 4.37 -11.39
CA LYS A 41 -17.49 4.99 -12.15
C LYS A 41 -16.25 4.09 -12.22
N LYS A 42 -16.39 2.81 -11.90
CA LYS A 42 -15.28 1.89 -11.75
C LYS A 42 -14.35 1.90 -12.97
N LYS A 43 -13.09 2.27 -12.74
CA LYS A 43 -12.03 2.30 -13.75
C LYS A 43 -10.73 1.82 -13.12
N ILE A 44 -10.34 0.60 -13.43
CA ILE A 44 -9.08 0.01 -12.95
C ILE A 44 -8.02 0.18 -14.03
N VAL A 45 -6.95 0.89 -13.71
CA VAL A 45 -5.78 1.11 -14.58
C VAL A 45 -4.76 0.01 -14.37
N ASP A 46 -4.40 -0.27 -13.12
CA ASP A 46 -3.53 -1.37 -12.75
C ASP A 46 -4.38 -2.50 -12.16
N ALA A 47 -4.34 -3.69 -12.75
CA ALA A 47 -5.17 -4.82 -12.32
C ALA A 47 -4.91 -5.24 -10.86
N ARG A 48 -3.75 -4.89 -10.29
CA ARG A 48 -3.43 -5.13 -8.86
C ARG A 48 -4.28 -4.30 -7.91
N ALA A 49 -4.97 -3.26 -8.43
CA ALA A 49 -5.98 -2.53 -7.67
C ALA A 49 -7.17 -3.40 -7.24
N ASN A 50 -7.38 -4.55 -7.89
CA ASN A 50 -8.37 -5.52 -7.45
C ASN A 50 -7.99 -6.25 -6.14
N PHE A 51 -6.78 -6.04 -5.62
CA PHE A 51 -6.41 -6.48 -4.27
C PHE A 51 -6.97 -5.58 -3.15
N ILE A 52 -7.62 -4.48 -3.53
CA ILE A 52 -8.10 -3.46 -2.60
C ILE A 52 -9.61 -3.31 -2.75
N SER A 53 -10.29 -3.17 -1.62
CA SER A 53 -11.72 -2.84 -1.53
C SER A 53 -11.92 -1.66 -0.57
N PRO A 54 -12.24 -0.47 -1.08
CA PRO A 54 -12.58 0.66 -0.21
C PRO A 54 -13.90 0.44 0.53
N SER A 55 -13.92 0.76 1.84
CA SER A 55 -15.15 0.75 2.64
C SER A 55 -15.90 2.06 2.45
N TYR A 56 -16.65 2.18 1.36
CA TYR A 56 -17.44 3.37 1.09
C TYR A 56 -18.64 3.50 2.04
N ILE A 57 -18.89 4.73 2.48
CA ILE A 57 -20.02 5.10 3.35
C ILE A 57 -21.19 5.54 2.49
N THR A 58 -22.40 5.18 2.91
CA THR A 58 -23.65 5.70 2.36
C THR A 58 -24.36 6.55 3.39
N ASP A 59 -25.13 7.54 2.92
CA ASP A 59 -26.05 8.31 3.75
C ASP A 59 -27.29 7.50 4.20
N SER A 60 -28.21 8.13 4.91
CA SER A 60 -29.46 7.51 5.38
C SER A 60 -30.35 6.98 4.26
N ASP A 61 -30.19 7.50 3.05
CA ASP A 61 -30.96 7.08 1.86
C ASP A 61 -30.23 6.00 1.05
N GLY A 62 -29.08 5.52 1.52
CA GLY A 62 -28.26 4.51 0.88
C GLY A 62 -27.44 5.05 -0.31
N LYS A 63 -27.29 6.37 -0.43
CA LYS A 63 -26.51 7.00 -1.50
C LYS A 63 -25.08 7.28 -1.04
N TYR A 64 -24.12 7.08 -1.94
CA TYR A 64 -22.74 7.45 -1.69
C TYR A 64 -22.54 8.97 -1.61
N VAL A 65 -21.76 9.43 -0.65
CA VAL A 65 -21.43 10.85 -0.46
C VAL A 65 -20.15 11.19 -1.20
N GLU A 66 -20.18 12.13 -2.15
CA GLU A 66 -18.97 12.60 -2.83
C GLU A 66 -18.18 13.54 -1.90
N VAL A 67 -16.88 13.29 -1.80
CA VAL A 67 -15.94 14.10 -1.01
C VAL A 67 -14.70 14.44 -1.83
N PHE A 68 -14.05 15.53 -1.48
CA PHE A 68 -12.66 15.78 -1.87
C PHE A 68 -11.76 15.17 -0.81
N ARG A 69 -10.92 14.21 -1.21
CA ARG A 69 -10.01 13.50 -0.32
C ARG A 69 -8.57 13.77 -0.64
N PHE A 70 -7.78 14.17 0.37
CA PHE A 70 -6.35 14.41 0.26
C PHE A 70 -5.61 13.92 1.50
N ILE A 71 -4.28 13.82 1.40
CA ILE A 71 -3.40 13.41 2.50
C ILE A 71 -2.78 14.65 3.11
N LYS A 72 -2.89 14.78 4.41
CA LYS A 72 -2.27 15.81 5.23
C LYS A 72 -1.21 15.19 6.13
N ASN A 73 0.02 15.71 6.08
CA ASN A 73 1.07 15.31 7.01
C ASN A 73 0.79 15.84 8.41
N VAL A 74 1.09 15.06 9.42
CA VAL A 74 0.95 15.40 10.82
C VAL A 74 2.33 15.61 11.44
N TYR A 75 2.49 16.74 12.12
CA TYR A 75 3.72 17.13 12.81
C TYR A 75 3.46 17.31 14.30
N ASN A 76 4.43 16.94 15.13
CA ASN A 76 4.36 17.21 16.57
C ASN A 76 4.75 18.66 16.90
N LYS A 77 4.72 19.01 18.20
CA LYS A 77 5.06 20.36 18.70
C LYS A 77 6.50 20.79 18.37
N ASN A 78 7.38 19.86 18.08
CA ASN A 78 8.77 20.09 17.70
C ASN A 78 8.98 20.13 16.20
N ASN A 79 7.90 20.22 15.41
CA ASN A 79 7.91 20.16 13.94
C ASN A 79 8.53 18.87 13.37
N ILE A 80 8.46 17.77 14.12
CA ILE A 80 8.87 16.44 13.65
C ILE A 80 7.66 15.78 13.02
N HIS A 81 7.85 15.24 11.81
CA HIS A 81 6.82 14.48 11.09
C HIS A 81 6.48 13.20 11.86
N THR A 82 5.25 13.07 12.32
CA THR A 82 4.80 11.94 13.15
C THR A 82 3.79 11.02 12.48
N GLY A 83 3.29 11.41 11.30
CA GLY A 83 2.34 10.58 10.58
C GLY A 83 1.63 11.34 9.48
N TYR A 84 0.54 10.76 9.03
CA TYR A 84 -0.36 11.39 8.07
C TYR A 84 -1.81 11.04 8.41
N THR A 85 -2.72 11.85 7.93
CA THR A 85 -4.15 11.59 7.99
C THR A 85 -4.79 11.87 6.64
N TYR A 86 -5.87 11.19 6.35
CA TYR A 86 -6.72 11.53 5.21
C TYR A 86 -7.79 12.51 5.65
N VAL A 87 -7.91 13.58 4.90
CA VAL A 87 -8.98 14.57 5.07
C VAL A 87 -10.02 14.32 3.98
N GLN A 88 -11.28 14.28 4.37
CA GLN A 88 -12.43 14.08 3.47
C GLN A 88 -13.40 15.22 3.69
N LEU A 89 -13.62 16.05 2.67
CA LEU A 89 -14.48 17.23 2.74
C LEU A 89 -15.65 17.09 1.78
N PRO A 90 -16.89 17.15 2.22
CA PRO A 90 -18.06 17.13 1.36
C PRO A 90 -17.98 18.19 0.26
N ILE A 91 -18.32 17.83 -0.97
CA ILE A 91 -18.23 18.73 -2.12
C ILE A 91 -19.60 19.25 -2.57
N SER A 92 -19.56 20.40 -3.26
CA SER A 92 -20.68 20.93 -4.05
C SER A 92 -20.20 21.32 -5.44
N LYS A 93 -20.97 20.98 -6.46
CA LYS A 93 -20.68 21.30 -7.85
C LYS A 93 -21.71 22.30 -8.39
N ARG A 94 -21.24 23.43 -8.94
CA ARG A 94 -22.09 24.43 -9.63
C ARG A 94 -21.44 24.81 -10.96
N GLY A 95 -21.99 24.29 -12.05
CA GLY A 95 -21.35 24.40 -13.36
C GLY A 95 -19.94 23.79 -13.31
N ASN A 96 -18.95 24.58 -13.70
CA ASN A 96 -17.55 24.15 -13.69
C ASN A 96 -16.82 24.39 -12.36
N THR A 97 -17.50 24.99 -11.38
CA THR A 97 -16.90 25.28 -10.07
C THR A 97 -17.19 24.14 -9.10
N VAL A 98 -16.13 23.64 -8.49
CA VAL A 98 -16.22 22.65 -7.41
C VAL A 98 -15.73 23.29 -6.12
N THR A 99 -16.53 23.18 -5.07
CA THR A 99 -16.21 23.67 -3.73
C THR A 99 -16.29 22.53 -2.74
N CYS A 100 -15.60 22.65 -1.62
CA CYS A 100 -15.76 21.74 -0.49
C CYS A 100 -15.87 22.54 0.81
N LYS A 101 -16.39 21.90 1.87
CA LYS A 101 -16.67 22.58 3.14
C LYS A 101 -16.06 21.82 4.31
N GLU A 102 -15.44 22.57 5.26
CA GLU A 102 -15.00 22.08 6.55
C GLU A 102 -15.56 22.99 7.64
N GLY A 103 -16.46 22.48 8.47
CA GLY A 103 -17.20 23.32 9.42
C GLY A 103 -17.91 24.46 8.69
N GLU A 104 -17.59 25.71 9.02
CA GLU A 104 -18.13 26.91 8.36
C GLU A 104 -17.24 27.43 7.21
N THR A 105 -16.05 26.84 7.01
CA THR A 105 -15.10 27.29 5.99
C THR A 105 -15.39 26.63 4.65
N ASN A 106 -15.53 27.45 3.60
CA ASN A 106 -15.69 26.99 2.23
C ASN A 106 -14.37 27.17 1.47
N TYR A 107 -14.01 26.16 0.67
CA TYR A 107 -12.84 26.18 -0.19
C TYR A 107 -13.28 25.99 -1.64
N THR A 108 -12.63 26.70 -2.55
CA THR A 108 -12.76 26.46 -4.00
C THR A 108 -11.63 25.55 -4.45
N LEU A 109 -11.97 24.47 -5.14
CA LEU A 109 -10.99 23.52 -5.67
C LEU A 109 -10.51 23.95 -7.05
N SER A 110 -9.22 23.84 -7.29
CA SER A 110 -8.61 24.08 -8.60
C SER A 110 -8.36 22.76 -9.34
N LEU A 111 -8.88 22.65 -10.56
CA LEU A 111 -8.76 21.44 -11.38
C LEU A 111 -7.30 21.22 -11.81
N ILE A 112 -6.77 20.01 -11.56
CA ILE A 112 -5.46 19.57 -12.03
C ILE A 112 -5.62 18.62 -13.23
N ASN A 113 -6.50 17.61 -13.09
CA ASN A 113 -6.72 16.61 -14.14
C ASN A 113 -8.20 16.17 -14.12
N SER A 114 -8.91 16.49 -15.19
CA SER A 114 -10.37 16.18 -15.28
C SER A 114 -10.64 14.68 -15.42
N SER A 115 -9.78 13.93 -16.12
CA SER A 115 -9.98 12.50 -16.35
C SER A 115 -9.76 11.66 -15.08
N GLU A 116 -9.07 12.21 -14.09
CA GLU A 116 -8.83 11.59 -12.79
C GLU A 116 -9.65 12.23 -11.67
N GLU A 117 -10.46 13.25 -11.97
CA GLU A 117 -11.12 14.10 -10.98
C GLU A 117 -10.16 14.58 -9.90
N LYS A 118 -8.95 14.98 -10.32
CA LYS A 118 -7.87 15.44 -9.45
C LYS A 118 -7.89 16.96 -9.34
N TYR A 119 -7.85 17.44 -8.12
CA TYR A 119 -7.91 18.87 -7.79
C TYR A 119 -6.83 19.22 -6.76
N SER A 120 -6.61 20.54 -6.59
CA SER A 120 -5.86 21.10 -5.47
C SER A 120 -6.73 22.00 -4.62
N ILE A 121 -6.33 22.15 -3.36
CA ILE A 121 -6.94 23.04 -2.36
C ILE A 121 -5.85 23.87 -1.69
N ASN A 122 -6.09 25.16 -1.50
CA ASN A 122 -5.33 25.97 -0.55
C ASN A 122 -6.04 25.86 0.80
N TYR A 123 -5.43 25.11 1.71
CA TYR A 123 -6.07 24.70 2.95
C TYR A 123 -5.83 25.70 4.10
N SER A 124 -6.58 25.58 5.19
CA SER A 124 -6.55 26.52 6.34
C SER A 124 -5.20 26.63 7.05
N ASP A 125 -4.31 25.64 6.89
CA ASP A 125 -2.95 25.66 7.43
C ASP A 125 -1.94 26.40 6.53
N GLY A 126 -2.40 27.04 5.46
CA GLY A 126 -1.57 27.76 4.50
C GLY A 126 -0.84 26.89 3.48
N GLN A 127 -1.09 25.56 3.47
CA GLN A 127 -0.50 24.64 2.54
C GLN A 127 -1.44 24.32 1.37
N THR A 128 -0.86 23.97 0.24
CA THR A 128 -1.60 23.49 -0.92
C THR A 128 -1.52 21.95 -0.97
N TYR A 129 -2.66 21.30 -1.00
CA TYR A 129 -2.77 19.85 -1.12
C TYR A 129 -3.40 19.45 -2.45
N SER A 130 -2.92 18.34 -3.00
CA SER A 130 -3.57 17.68 -4.13
C SER A 130 -4.37 16.48 -3.65
N GLY A 131 -5.55 16.30 -4.22
CA GLY A 131 -6.44 15.20 -3.87
C GLY A 131 -7.36 14.83 -5.02
N VAL A 132 -8.28 13.94 -4.75
CA VAL A 132 -9.25 13.45 -5.74
C VAL A 132 -10.67 13.58 -5.22
N ILE A 133 -11.64 13.75 -6.11
CA ILE A 133 -13.04 13.57 -5.78
C ILE A 133 -13.32 12.07 -5.80
N ASP A 134 -13.83 11.57 -4.70
CA ASP A 134 -14.17 10.16 -4.52
C ASP A 134 -15.41 10.04 -3.62
N TYR A 135 -15.88 8.83 -3.38
CA TYR A 135 -16.85 8.61 -2.33
C TYR A 135 -16.19 8.59 -0.97
N GLU A 136 -16.93 9.01 0.05
CA GLU A 136 -16.48 8.97 1.43
C GLU A 136 -16.14 7.54 1.84
N ILE A 137 -14.98 7.37 2.46
CA ILE A 137 -14.48 6.08 2.96
C ILE A 137 -14.47 6.12 4.49
N GLU A 138 -14.86 5.05 5.11
CA GLU A 138 -14.73 4.86 6.56
C GLU A 138 -13.27 5.03 6.99
N LEU A 139 -13.05 5.84 8.03
CA LEU A 139 -11.72 6.06 8.60
C LEU A 139 -11.54 5.30 9.91
N SER A 140 -10.35 4.77 10.13
CA SER A 140 -9.88 4.28 11.41
C SER A 140 -8.65 5.06 11.82
N SER A 141 -8.73 5.83 12.90
CA SER A 141 -7.65 6.71 13.38
C SER A 141 -7.07 7.62 12.27
N GLY A 142 -7.96 8.19 11.44
CA GLY A 142 -7.57 9.06 10.31
C GLY A 142 -7.03 8.32 9.08
N GLN A 143 -7.02 6.99 9.09
CA GLN A 143 -6.61 6.17 7.95
C GLN A 143 -7.82 5.58 7.24
N PRO A 144 -7.92 5.67 5.90
CA PRO A 144 -9.04 5.11 5.18
C PRO A 144 -8.99 3.58 5.19
N LYS A 145 -10.12 2.96 5.38
CA LYS A 145 -10.26 1.52 5.32
C LYS A 145 -10.25 1.05 3.85
N PHE A 146 -9.05 1.02 3.27
CA PHE A 146 -8.78 0.30 2.04
C PHE A 146 -8.49 -1.16 2.40
N TYR A 147 -9.52 -1.96 2.52
CA TYR A 147 -9.37 -3.38 2.86
C TYR A 147 -8.54 -4.13 1.84
N ILE A 148 -7.77 -5.11 2.30
CA ILE A 148 -6.90 -5.93 1.49
C ILE A 148 -7.61 -7.25 1.20
N LEU A 149 -7.89 -7.52 -0.08
CA LEU A 149 -8.56 -8.74 -0.53
C LEU A 149 -7.59 -9.88 -0.83
N LYS A 150 -6.35 -9.54 -1.14
CA LYS A 150 -5.30 -10.54 -1.37
C LYS A 150 -5.02 -11.30 -0.07
N CYS A 151 -4.91 -12.61 -0.15
CA CYS A 151 -4.74 -13.49 1.00
C CYS A 151 -5.97 -13.52 1.95
N SER A 152 -7.13 -13.06 1.52
CA SER A 152 -8.39 -13.22 2.22
C SER A 152 -9.30 -14.17 1.45
N ASN A 153 -10.18 -14.87 2.16
CA ASN A 153 -11.13 -15.80 1.54
C ASN A 153 -12.46 -15.08 1.26
N GLU A 154 -12.46 -14.13 0.35
CA GLU A 154 -13.68 -13.40 -0.07
C GLU A 154 -14.45 -14.14 -1.17
N GLY A 155 -14.57 -15.42 -1.13
CA GLY A 155 -15.09 -16.13 -2.28
C GLY A 155 -16.45 -16.75 -2.15
N THR A 156 -17.10 -16.71 -1.00
CA THR A 156 -18.41 -17.36 -0.85
C THR A 156 -19.52 -16.34 -0.71
N ALA A 157 -20.51 -16.46 -1.57
CA ALA A 157 -21.73 -15.65 -1.56
C ALA A 157 -22.52 -15.75 -0.23
N SER A 158 -22.15 -16.64 0.65
CA SER A 158 -22.76 -16.86 1.96
C SER A 158 -22.16 -16.03 3.11
N GLY A 159 -21.01 -15.37 2.90
CA GLY A 159 -20.33 -14.63 3.97
C GLY A 159 -19.79 -15.48 5.12
N GLU A 160 -19.83 -16.80 5.00
CA GLU A 160 -19.46 -17.76 6.06
C GLU A 160 -18.02 -18.28 5.95
N ALA A 161 -17.26 -17.84 4.96
CA ALA A 161 -15.88 -18.29 4.79
C ALA A 161 -14.98 -17.67 5.85
N GLU A 162 -14.46 -18.49 6.72
CA GLU A 162 -13.47 -18.08 7.71
C GLU A 162 -12.20 -17.61 7.03
N SER A 163 -11.77 -16.37 7.27
CA SER A 163 -10.61 -15.75 6.65
C SER A 163 -9.30 -16.51 6.91
N GLN A 164 -9.23 -17.27 7.99
CA GLN A 164 -8.09 -18.12 8.33
C GLN A 164 -7.97 -19.39 7.47
N LEU A 165 -9.00 -19.77 6.73
CA LEU A 165 -8.97 -20.94 5.84
C LEU A 165 -8.27 -20.69 4.52
N HIS A 166 -7.74 -19.47 4.30
CA HIS A 166 -6.94 -19.18 3.12
C HIS A 166 -5.59 -19.92 3.16
N SER A 167 -5.30 -20.67 2.11
CA SER A 167 -4.00 -21.31 1.96
C SER A 167 -2.92 -20.26 1.70
N PRO A 168 -1.87 -20.17 2.53
CA PRO A 168 -0.77 -19.24 2.27
C PRO A 168 -0.05 -19.59 0.99
N VAL A 169 0.27 -18.58 0.20
CA VAL A 169 1.11 -18.74 -0.99
C VAL A 169 2.57 -18.84 -0.54
N ILE A 170 3.18 -20.00 -0.71
CA ILE A 170 4.59 -20.23 -0.39
C ILE A 170 5.49 -19.78 -1.55
N SER A 171 5.09 -20.07 -2.79
CA SER A 171 5.78 -19.65 -4.01
C SER A 171 4.79 -19.57 -5.15
N ARG A 172 4.99 -18.61 -6.05
CA ARG A 172 4.15 -18.43 -7.24
C ARG A 172 4.97 -17.97 -8.44
N LEU A 173 4.48 -18.25 -9.62
CA LEU A 173 5.19 -17.99 -10.87
C LEU A 173 5.59 -16.50 -11.03
N GLY A 174 4.74 -15.58 -10.57
CA GLY A 174 5.06 -14.14 -10.61
C GLY A 174 6.33 -13.78 -9.83
N GLU A 175 6.51 -14.38 -8.65
CA GLU A 175 7.72 -14.20 -7.86
C GLU A 175 8.95 -14.81 -8.56
N VAL A 176 8.81 -15.98 -9.17
CA VAL A 176 9.91 -16.65 -9.91
C VAL A 176 10.39 -15.76 -11.06
N TYR A 177 9.50 -15.16 -11.84
CA TYR A 177 9.86 -14.20 -12.88
C TYR A 177 10.59 -12.98 -12.31
N LEU A 178 10.11 -12.42 -11.22
CA LEU A 178 10.75 -11.26 -10.57
C LEU A 178 12.13 -11.62 -9.99
N ASN A 179 12.29 -12.80 -9.41
CA ASN A 179 13.59 -13.31 -8.93
C ASN A 179 14.56 -13.48 -10.10
N ARG A 180 14.10 -14.02 -11.21
CA ARG A 180 14.94 -14.21 -12.42
C ARG A 180 15.29 -12.87 -13.07
N ALA A 181 14.35 -11.93 -13.15
CA ALA A 181 14.62 -10.57 -13.64
C ALA A 181 15.71 -9.88 -12.82
N GLU A 182 15.64 -10.00 -11.49
CA GLU A 182 16.65 -9.46 -10.58
C GLU A 182 18.02 -10.13 -10.79
N ALA A 183 18.06 -11.45 -10.95
CA ALA A 183 19.29 -12.18 -11.22
C ALA A 183 19.95 -11.78 -12.56
N TYR A 184 19.16 -11.62 -13.61
CA TYR A 184 19.64 -11.11 -14.90
C TYR A 184 20.19 -9.68 -14.79
N ALA A 185 19.46 -8.79 -14.11
CA ALA A 185 19.91 -7.42 -13.91
C ALA A 185 21.23 -7.34 -13.13
N LYS A 186 21.40 -8.16 -12.08
CA LYS A 186 22.64 -8.25 -11.29
C LYS A 186 23.82 -8.79 -12.12
N LYS A 187 23.55 -9.55 -13.18
CA LYS A 187 24.55 -10.01 -14.14
C LYS A 187 24.82 -9.01 -15.28
N GLY A 188 24.11 -7.89 -15.33
CA GLY A 188 24.20 -6.92 -16.41
C GLY A 188 23.39 -7.29 -17.66
N ASP A 189 22.61 -8.35 -17.64
CA ASP A 189 21.73 -8.80 -18.72
C ASP A 189 20.36 -8.11 -18.63
N TYR A 190 20.33 -6.85 -19.00
CA TYR A 190 19.12 -6.03 -18.88
C TYR A 190 18.03 -6.42 -19.89
N SER A 191 18.39 -7.04 -21.01
CA SER A 191 17.45 -7.49 -22.03
C SER A 191 16.55 -8.62 -21.48
N HIS A 192 17.13 -9.66 -20.92
CA HIS A 192 16.37 -10.74 -20.31
C HIS A 192 15.66 -10.30 -19.03
N ALA A 193 16.30 -9.43 -18.23
CA ALA A 193 15.65 -8.82 -17.06
C ALA A 193 14.37 -8.07 -17.45
N GLN A 194 14.42 -7.27 -18.52
CA GLN A 194 13.27 -6.53 -19.03
C GLN A 194 12.16 -7.46 -19.53
N ALA A 195 12.52 -8.51 -20.25
CA ALA A 195 11.55 -9.47 -20.76
C ALA A 195 10.75 -10.12 -19.61
N ASP A 196 11.43 -10.59 -18.57
CA ASP A 196 10.78 -11.20 -17.40
C ASP A 196 9.94 -10.21 -16.61
N LEU A 197 10.47 -8.99 -16.41
CA LEU A 197 9.76 -7.92 -15.70
C LEU A 197 8.48 -7.53 -16.43
N ASN A 198 8.52 -7.47 -17.76
CA ASN A 198 7.38 -7.13 -18.58
C ASN A 198 6.29 -8.22 -18.58
N ILE A 199 6.61 -9.49 -18.37
CA ILE A 199 5.57 -10.53 -18.18
C ILE A 199 4.64 -10.17 -17.02
N ILE A 200 5.20 -9.67 -15.93
CA ILE A 200 4.42 -9.26 -14.75
C ILE A 200 3.71 -7.93 -15.00
N ARG A 201 4.44 -6.96 -15.54
CA ARG A 201 3.93 -5.60 -15.74
C ARG A 201 2.81 -5.55 -16.79
N GLU A 202 3.00 -6.17 -17.95
CA GLU A 202 2.01 -6.19 -19.04
C GLU A 202 0.73 -6.93 -18.65
N ARG A 203 0.82 -7.95 -17.80
CA ARG A 203 -0.36 -8.61 -17.24
C ARG A 203 -1.22 -7.65 -16.42
N SER A 204 -0.58 -6.74 -15.68
CA SER A 204 -1.25 -5.84 -14.74
C SER A 204 -1.53 -4.45 -15.34
N LEU A 205 -0.71 -4.04 -16.29
CA LEU A 205 -0.74 -2.75 -16.99
C LEU A 205 -0.52 -2.97 -18.48
N PRO A 206 -1.52 -3.46 -19.22
CA PRO A 206 -1.38 -3.76 -20.66
C PRO A 206 -0.89 -2.56 -21.46
N GLY A 207 0.09 -2.78 -22.35
CA GLY A 207 0.69 -1.75 -23.18
C GLY A 207 1.61 -0.77 -22.43
N ARG A 208 2.01 -1.09 -21.20
CA ARG A 208 2.88 -0.24 -20.37
C ARG A 208 4.15 -0.93 -19.90
N GLY A 209 4.65 -1.86 -20.69
CA GLY A 209 5.94 -2.50 -20.46
C GLY A 209 7.10 -1.50 -20.48
N TYR A 210 8.17 -1.84 -19.82
CA TYR A 210 9.42 -1.11 -19.91
C TYR A 210 10.12 -1.42 -21.24
N ASN A 211 10.77 -0.43 -21.86
CA ASN A 211 11.48 -0.57 -23.11
C ASN A 211 12.95 -0.08 -23.05
N ASP A 212 13.40 0.37 -21.88
CA ASP A 212 14.68 1.05 -21.68
C ASP A 212 15.37 0.59 -20.39
N LEU A 213 15.23 -0.68 -20.00
CA LEU A 213 15.85 -1.20 -18.78
C LEU A 213 17.38 -1.21 -18.94
N ASN A 214 18.09 -0.64 -17.97
CA ASN A 214 19.54 -0.50 -17.99
C ASN A 214 20.12 -0.44 -16.55
N ALA A 215 21.44 -0.29 -16.43
CA ALA A 215 22.14 -0.26 -15.15
C ALA A 215 21.63 0.81 -14.17
N SER A 216 21.16 1.94 -14.68
CA SER A 216 20.74 3.07 -13.82
C SER A 216 19.33 2.92 -13.27
N ASN A 217 18.46 2.12 -13.91
CA ASN A 217 17.04 2.06 -13.56
C ASN A 217 16.53 0.67 -13.21
N ALA A 218 17.27 -0.40 -13.55
CA ALA A 218 16.80 -1.78 -13.39
C ALA A 218 16.42 -2.09 -11.93
N LYS A 219 17.28 -1.76 -10.98
CA LYS A 219 17.04 -1.99 -9.55
C LYS A 219 15.72 -1.38 -9.08
N VAL A 220 15.54 -0.09 -9.35
CA VAL A 220 14.34 0.65 -8.92
C VAL A 220 13.07 0.10 -9.55
N ARG A 221 13.12 -0.24 -10.85
CA ARG A 221 11.96 -0.78 -11.56
C ARG A 221 11.58 -2.19 -11.11
N ILE A 222 12.57 -3.07 -10.92
CA ILE A 222 12.34 -4.41 -10.39
C ILE A 222 11.76 -4.35 -8.98
N GLU A 223 12.34 -3.51 -8.13
CA GLU A 223 11.86 -3.31 -6.76
C GLU A 223 10.42 -2.78 -6.74
N LYS A 224 10.08 -1.84 -7.62
CA LYS A 224 8.72 -1.34 -7.78
C LYS A 224 7.72 -2.45 -8.15
N GLU A 225 8.04 -3.25 -9.16
CA GLU A 225 7.16 -4.36 -9.57
C GLU A 225 7.06 -5.42 -8.47
N ARG A 226 8.13 -5.68 -7.71
CA ARG A 226 8.08 -6.56 -6.53
C ARG A 226 7.16 -6.00 -5.45
N GLN A 227 7.26 -4.72 -5.13
CA GLN A 227 6.38 -4.07 -4.15
C GLN A 227 4.91 -4.16 -4.54
N LEU A 228 4.58 -3.96 -5.82
CA LEU A 228 3.20 -4.06 -6.32
C LEU A 228 2.71 -5.50 -6.37
N GLU A 229 3.51 -6.39 -6.93
CA GLU A 229 3.11 -7.77 -7.20
C GLU A 229 3.08 -8.63 -5.93
N LEU A 230 4.08 -8.48 -5.06
CA LEU A 230 4.23 -9.27 -3.83
C LEU A 230 3.67 -8.57 -2.59
N ALA A 231 2.94 -7.46 -2.78
CA ALA A 231 2.26 -6.78 -1.68
C ALA A 231 1.40 -7.75 -0.88
N TYR A 232 1.35 -7.57 0.44
CA TYR A 232 0.52 -8.33 1.39
C TYR A 232 0.87 -9.82 1.55
N GLN A 233 2.06 -10.22 1.12
CA GLN A 233 2.57 -11.59 1.26
C GLN A 233 3.72 -11.71 2.27
N ALA A 234 3.95 -10.66 3.08
CA ALA A 234 5.05 -10.57 4.05
C ALA A 234 6.47 -10.62 3.45
N GLU A 235 6.62 -10.32 2.15
CA GLU A 235 7.88 -10.45 1.42
C GLU A 235 8.79 -9.23 1.55
N ARG A 236 8.23 -8.04 1.82
CA ARG A 236 8.96 -6.77 1.66
C ARG A 236 10.22 -6.66 2.51
N SER A 237 10.18 -7.06 3.77
CA SER A 237 11.34 -6.97 4.66
C SER A 237 12.47 -7.88 4.22
N TYR A 238 12.14 -9.10 3.79
CA TYR A 238 13.12 -10.03 3.25
C TYR A 238 13.80 -9.49 2.00
N ASP A 239 13.04 -8.91 1.06
CA ASP A 239 13.59 -8.29 -0.15
C ASP A 239 14.58 -7.18 0.15
N VAL A 240 14.26 -6.31 1.10
CA VAL A 240 15.12 -5.20 1.50
C VAL A 240 16.40 -5.72 2.14
N PHE A 241 16.28 -6.58 3.14
CA PHE A 241 17.43 -7.00 3.94
C PHE A 241 18.38 -7.94 3.18
N ARG A 242 17.86 -8.84 2.32
CA ARG A 242 18.73 -9.67 1.45
C ARG A 242 19.53 -8.85 0.43
N ASN A 243 19.06 -7.65 0.10
CA ASN A 243 19.77 -6.70 -0.76
C ASN A 243 20.66 -5.73 0.03
N CYS A 244 20.85 -5.95 1.33
CA CYS A 244 21.66 -5.10 2.23
C CYS A 244 21.17 -3.64 2.25
N GLU A 245 19.86 -3.43 2.14
CA GLU A 245 19.25 -2.11 2.11
C GLU A 245 18.61 -1.74 3.45
N THR A 246 18.21 -0.48 3.56
CA THR A 246 17.45 0.03 4.70
C THR A 246 15.96 -0.05 4.41
N LEU A 247 15.20 -0.70 5.28
CA LEU A 247 13.75 -0.63 5.25
C LEU A 247 13.32 0.75 5.75
N THR A 248 12.76 1.56 4.84
CA THR A 248 12.25 2.89 5.17
C THR A 248 10.74 2.93 5.11
N ARG A 249 10.13 3.58 6.10
CA ARG A 249 8.71 3.90 6.11
C ARG A 249 8.54 5.38 5.80
N LYS A 250 7.77 5.70 4.78
CA LYS A 250 7.51 7.08 4.38
C LYS A 250 6.83 7.88 5.49
N TYR A 251 6.01 7.20 6.30
CA TYR A 251 5.25 7.80 7.38
C TYR A 251 5.45 6.98 8.66
N PRO A 252 5.66 7.63 9.81
CA PRO A 252 5.63 6.95 11.09
C PRO A 252 4.24 6.35 11.33
N GLY A 253 4.19 5.15 11.84
CA GLY A 253 2.95 4.52 12.30
C GLY A 253 2.71 4.81 13.78
N VAL A 254 1.67 4.19 14.33
CA VAL A 254 1.33 4.25 15.77
C VAL A 254 2.50 3.76 16.64
N HIS A 255 3.37 2.94 16.07
CA HIS A 255 4.60 2.48 16.71
C HIS A 255 5.78 3.32 16.22
N ASP A 256 6.03 4.42 16.87
CA ASP A 256 7.03 5.46 16.53
C ASP A 256 8.46 4.97 16.28
N ALA A 257 8.77 3.76 16.69
CA ALA A 257 10.14 3.37 16.94
C ALA A 257 10.97 3.05 15.68
N MET A 258 10.38 2.99 14.47
CA MET A 258 11.14 2.43 13.35
C MET A 258 10.77 3.03 12.00
N LEU A 259 11.15 4.28 11.78
CA LEU A 259 11.09 4.89 10.46
C LEU A 259 12.10 4.24 9.51
N GLU A 260 13.25 3.86 10.03
CA GLU A 260 14.33 3.24 9.28
C GLU A 260 14.93 2.05 10.05
N ILE A 261 15.11 0.93 9.35
CA ILE A 261 15.78 -0.26 9.86
C ILE A 261 16.86 -0.63 8.84
N PRO A 262 18.14 -0.37 9.11
CA PRO A 262 19.22 -0.79 8.23
C PRO A 262 19.37 -2.32 8.26
N ALA A 263 19.88 -2.90 7.16
CA ALA A 263 20.10 -4.35 7.09
C ALA A 263 21.12 -4.87 8.16
N THR A 264 21.91 -3.97 8.73
CA THR A 264 22.86 -4.27 9.82
C THR A 264 22.24 -4.20 11.21
N ASP A 265 20.97 -3.81 11.33
CA ASP A 265 20.28 -3.73 12.62
C ASP A 265 20.13 -5.14 13.23
N TYR A 266 20.44 -5.26 14.52
CA TYR A 266 20.37 -6.55 15.22
C TYR A 266 18.99 -7.22 15.13
N ARG A 267 17.92 -6.46 14.96
CA ARG A 267 16.53 -6.94 14.85
C ARG A 267 16.21 -7.61 13.52
N VAL A 268 17.09 -7.52 12.54
CA VAL A 268 16.95 -8.21 11.23
C VAL A 268 17.12 -9.72 11.39
N ILE A 269 17.87 -10.16 12.41
CA ILE A 269 18.12 -11.57 12.70
C ILE A 269 17.37 -11.94 13.99
N TYR A 270 16.53 -12.98 13.92
CA TYR A 270 15.81 -13.46 15.08
C TYR A 270 16.76 -13.98 16.17
N PHE A 271 16.38 -13.76 17.42
CA PHE A 271 17.07 -14.38 18.55
C PHE A 271 16.88 -15.89 18.55
N ILE A 272 17.92 -16.60 18.92
CA ILE A 272 17.86 -18.03 19.16
C ILE A 272 17.06 -18.23 20.46
N PRO A 273 15.98 -19.04 20.46
CA PRO A 273 15.24 -19.32 21.70
C PRO A 273 16.16 -19.83 22.80
N GLN A 274 16.04 -19.33 24.00
CA GLN A 274 16.88 -19.73 25.13
C GLN A 274 16.81 -21.24 25.40
N SER A 275 15.65 -21.85 25.17
CA SER A 275 15.50 -23.30 25.26
C SER A 275 16.38 -24.06 24.28
N ALA A 276 16.57 -23.53 23.08
CA ALA A 276 17.45 -24.13 22.08
C ALA A 276 18.93 -24.00 22.48
N ILE A 277 19.32 -22.84 23.04
CA ILE A 277 20.65 -22.63 23.57
C ILE A 277 20.95 -23.61 24.72
N ASN A 278 20.00 -23.76 25.65
CA ASN A 278 20.17 -24.60 26.83
C ASN A 278 20.18 -26.10 26.51
N SER A 279 19.51 -26.52 25.45
CA SER A 279 19.43 -27.94 25.04
C SER A 279 20.49 -28.34 24.03
N TYR A 280 21.25 -27.39 23.50
CA TYR A 280 22.29 -27.69 22.52
C TYR A 280 23.52 -28.35 23.21
N PRO A 281 24.02 -29.48 22.71
CA PRO A 281 25.09 -30.24 23.37
C PRO A 281 26.48 -29.60 23.26
N GLY A 282 26.62 -28.53 22.50
CA GLY A 282 27.85 -27.76 22.32
C GLY A 282 27.70 -26.33 22.84
N THR A 283 28.56 -25.41 22.35
CA THR A 283 28.44 -23.99 22.60
C THR A 283 27.62 -23.33 21.50
N LEU A 284 26.51 -22.71 21.85
CA LEU A 284 25.67 -21.94 20.94
C LEU A 284 25.63 -20.48 21.42
N THR A 285 26.17 -19.58 20.62
CA THR A 285 26.22 -18.16 20.94
C THR A 285 24.96 -17.47 20.40
N GLN A 286 24.36 -16.63 21.22
CA GLN A 286 23.20 -15.82 20.84
C GLN A 286 23.56 -14.83 19.71
N ASN A 287 22.61 -14.57 18.84
CA ASN A 287 22.68 -13.47 17.88
C ASN A 287 22.78 -12.12 18.63
N PRO A 288 23.34 -11.06 18.01
CA PRO A 288 23.41 -9.75 18.63
C PRO A 288 22.05 -9.30 19.17
N THR A 289 22.05 -8.70 20.36
CA THR A 289 20.84 -8.19 21.05
C THR A 289 20.77 -6.66 21.08
N SER A 290 21.80 -5.99 20.56
CA SER A 290 21.91 -4.53 20.42
C SER A 290 22.86 -4.20 19.27
N ASN A 291 22.74 -2.97 18.73
CA ASN A 291 23.71 -2.41 17.79
C ASN A 291 24.93 -1.88 18.53
#